data_23b1c18734a2f2db737e0ba7b77ee7e1
#
_entry.id   23b1c18734a2f2db737e0ba7b77ee7e1
#
_cell.length_a   1.000
_cell.length_b   1.000
_cell.length_c   1.000
_cell.angle_alpha   90.00
_cell.angle_beta   90.00
_cell.angle_gamma   90.00
#
_symmetry.space_group_name_H-M   'P 1'
#
loop_
_entity.id
_entity.type
_entity.pdbx_description
1 polymer ?
#
loop_
_entity_poly.entity_id
_entity_poly.type
_entity_poly.pdbx_seq_one_letter_code
_entity_poly.pdbx_strand_id
1 'polypeptide(L)'
;MLFRSRVIDYKTGKSAQYADTKQLKLMAGAVFTIFPEIRVIKGGLLFVVAKDFIREEYDCHFRTAYFEQFRPIVEALDMAHLSGVWNPKRNFSCKGWCPVLECSHNGKR
;
A
#
# COMPACT_ATOMS: atom_id res chain seq x y z
N MET A 1 -5.31 20.91 -22.79
CA MET A 1 -6.30 20.27 -21.91
C MET A 1 -5.57 19.55 -20.79
N LEU A 2 -5.89 19.84 -19.56
CA LEU A 2 -5.32 19.15 -18.41
C LEU A 2 -6.17 17.91 -18.12
N PHE A 3 -5.63 16.75 -18.40
CA PHE A 3 -6.29 15.50 -18.06
C PHE A 3 -6.10 15.20 -16.58
N ARG A 4 -7.22 15.07 -15.88
CA ARG A 4 -7.27 14.76 -14.45
C ARG A 4 -8.01 13.45 -14.25
N SER A 5 -7.60 12.70 -13.25
CA SER A 5 -8.28 11.47 -12.85
C SER A 5 -8.45 11.42 -11.33
N ARG A 6 -9.30 10.53 -10.87
CA ARG A 6 -9.51 10.27 -9.44
C ARG A 6 -9.33 8.78 -9.18
N VAL A 7 -8.63 8.48 -8.10
CA VAL A 7 -8.46 7.11 -7.60
C VAL A 7 -8.98 7.09 -6.18
N ILE A 8 -10.03 6.32 -5.94
CA ILE A 8 -10.68 6.22 -4.63
C ILE A 8 -10.67 4.77 -4.18
N ASP A 9 -10.17 4.55 -2.97
CA ASP A 9 -10.18 3.25 -2.32
C ASP A 9 -11.15 3.30 -1.12
N TYR A 10 -12.09 2.37 -1.09
CA TYR A 10 -13.07 2.26 -0.02
C TYR A 10 -12.51 1.40 1.13
N LYS A 11 -12.59 1.94 2.34
CA LYS A 11 -12.16 1.26 3.57
C LYS A 11 -13.36 1.02 4.49
N THR A 12 -13.42 -0.16 5.07
CA THR A 12 -14.50 -0.55 6.01
C THR A 12 -14.08 -0.45 7.48
N GLY A 13 -12.84 -0.03 7.74
CA GLY A 13 -12.35 0.16 9.10
C GLY A 13 -13.17 1.18 9.88
N LYS A 14 -13.28 0.97 11.19
CA LYS A 14 -14.06 1.83 12.09
C LYS A 14 -13.38 3.17 12.38
N SER A 15 -12.11 3.33 12.01
CA SER A 15 -11.31 4.53 12.25
C SER A 15 -10.32 4.75 11.12
N ALA A 16 -10.06 6.02 10.79
CA ALA A 16 -9.03 6.44 9.86
C ALA A 16 -7.66 6.68 10.55
N GLN A 17 -7.55 6.37 11.84
CA GLN A 17 -6.36 6.66 12.65
C GLN A 17 -5.06 6.10 12.06
N TYR A 18 -5.11 4.92 11.45
CA TYR A 18 -3.96 4.24 10.86
C TYR A 18 -4.01 4.25 9.33
N ALA A 19 -4.64 5.25 8.75
CA ALA A 19 -4.73 5.38 7.30
C ALA A 19 -3.33 5.40 6.66
N ASP A 20 -3.14 4.56 5.64
CA ASP A 20 -1.90 4.48 4.89
C ASP A 20 -2.19 4.72 3.41
N THR A 21 -1.60 5.78 2.86
CA THR A 21 -1.80 6.19 1.48
C THR A 21 -0.82 5.57 0.48
N LYS A 22 0.08 4.69 0.93
CA LYS A 22 1.07 4.03 0.04
C LYS A 22 0.41 3.30 -1.12
N GLN A 23 -0.70 2.63 -0.86
CA GLN A 23 -1.47 1.93 -1.89
C GLN A 23 -1.99 2.90 -2.95
N LEU A 24 -2.48 4.08 -2.54
CA LEU A 24 -2.91 5.12 -3.48
C LEU A 24 -1.76 5.61 -4.35
N LYS A 25 -0.55 5.76 -3.80
CA LYS A 25 0.64 6.15 -4.56
C LYS A 25 0.99 5.12 -5.62
N LEU A 26 0.91 3.84 -5.27
CA LEU A 26 1.14 2.76 -6.21
C LEU A 26 0.10 2.77 -7.34
N MET A 27 -1.16 2.95 -7.00
CA MET A 27 -2.24 3.06 -7.98
C MET A 27 -2.05 4.28 -8.89
N ALA A 28 -1.68 5.43 -8.32
CA ALA A 28 -1.40 6.64 -9.08
C ALA A 28 -0.26 6.42 -10.08
N GLY A 29 0.83 5.80 -9.63
CA GLY A 29 1.95 5.45 -10.50
C GLY A 29 1.53 4.55 -11.66
N ALA A 30 0.71 3.56 -11.40
CA ALA A 30 0.17 2.66 -12.42
C ALA A 30 -0.71 3.41 -13.43
N VAL A 31 -1.60 4.27 -12.96
CA VAL A 31 -2.49 5.07 -13.83
C VAL A 31 -1.68 6.02 -14.71
N PHE A 32 -0.68 6.71 -14.18
CA PHE A 32 0.20 7.57 -14.98
C PHE A 32 0.98 6.79 -16.04
N THR A 33 1.30 5.54 -15.78
CA THR A 33 2.03 4.68 -16.73
C THR A 33 1.11 4.19 -17.84
N ILE A 34 -0.12 3.78 -17.50
CA ILE A 34 -1.10 3.25 -18.47
C ILE A 34 -1.71 4.39 -19.30
N PHE A 35 -1.93 5.54 -18.69
CA PHE A 35 -2.54 6.71 -19.31
C PHE A 35 -1.60 7.92 -19.24
N PRO A 36 -0.59 7.99 -20.12
CA PRO A 36 0.45 9.03 -20.05
C PRO A 36 -0.08 10.46 -20.21
N GLU A 37 -1.26 10.62 -20.76
CA GLU A 37 -1.92 11.93 -20.93
C GLU A 37 -2.45 12.52 -19.62
N ILE A 38 -2.62 11.71 -18.59
CA ILE A 38 -3.07 12.19 -17.27
C ILE A 38 -1.92 12.88 -16.57
N ARG A 39 -2.15 14.12 -16.13
CA ARG A 39 -1.15 14.97 -15.46
C ARG A 39 -1.28 14.98 -13.96
N VAL A 40 -2.53 14.92 -13.46
CA VAL A 40 -2.83 15.03 -12.04
C VAL A 40 -3.84 13.97 -11.65
N ILE A 41 -3.60 13.29 -10.53
CA ILE A 41 -4.54 12.34 -9.94
C ILE A 41 -4.89 12.82 -8.53
N LYS A 42 -6.18 12.89 -8.25
CA LYS A 42 -6.69 13.09 -6.90
C LYS A 42 -6.98 11.73 -6.29
N GLY A 43 -6.23 11.37 -5.25
CA GLY A 43 -6.40 10.13 -4.52
C GLY A 43 -7.23 10.31 -3.26
N GLY A 44 -7.97 9.28 -2.87
CA GLY A 44 -8.73 9.31 -1.64
C GLY A 44 -8.92 7.94 -1.02
N LEU A 45 -8.83 7.89 0.31
CA LEU A 45 -9.29 6.77 1.12
C LEU A 45 -10.62 7.16 1.73
N LEU A 46 -11.69 6.48 1.31
CA LEU A 46 -13.04 6.73 1.84
C LEU A 46 -13.39 5.68 2.88
N PHE A 47 -13.39 6.09 4.14
CA PHE A 47 -13.78 5.26 5.27
C PHE A 47 -15.30 5.34 5.42
N VAL A 48 -16.01 4.39 4.83
CA VAL A 48 -17.49 4.44 4.74
C VAL A 48 -18.16 4.29 6.11
N VAL A 49 -17.60 3.52 7.03
CA VAL A 49 -18.14 3.35 8.38
C VAL A 49 -17.80 4.53 9.28
N ALA A 50 -16.52 4.96 9.25
CA ALA A 50 -16.04 6.10 10.03
C ALA A 50 -16.51 7.45 9.49
N LYS A 51 -17.07 7.50 8.27
CA LYS A 51 -17.48 8.72 7.57
C LYS A 51 -16.35 9.72 7.47
N ASP A 52 -15.15 9.23 7.13
CA ASP A 52 -13.95 10.03 6.98
C ASP A 52 -13.37 9.88 5.59
N PHE A 53 -12.72 10.93 5.09
CA PHE A 53 -12.15 10.92 3.75
C PHE A 53 -10.75 11.55 3.76
N ILE A 54 -9.74 10.71 3.57
CA ILE A 54 -8.34 11.13 3.47
C ILE A 54 -8.03 11.42 2.01
N ARG A 55 -7.51 12.61 1.72
CA ARG A 55 -7.23 13.09 0.35
C ARG A 55 -5.75 13.33 0.15
N GLU A 56 -5.27 12.97 -1.03
CA GLU A 56 -3.95 13.32 -1.53
C GLU A 56 -4.02 13.68 -3.01
N GLU A 57 -3.05 14.47 -3.48
CA GLU A 57 -2.91 14.81 -4.89
C GLU A 57 -1.56 14.32 -5.40
N TYR A 58 -1.55 13.75 -6.60
CA TYR A 58 -0.36 13.18 -7.22
C TYR A 58 -0.12 13.83 -8.57
N ASP A 59 1.17 14.12 -8.86
CA ASP A 59 1.62 14.71 -10.10
C ASP A 59 2.40 13.71 -10.92
N CYS A 60 2.20 13.72 -12.25
CA CYS A 60 2.87 12.78 -13.16
C CYS A 60 4.41 12.90 -13.15
N HIS A 61 4.97 14.04 -12.77
CA HIS A 61 6.41 14.23 -12.68
C HIS A 61 7.06 13.36 -11.60
N PHE A 62 6.29 12.96 -10.58
CA PHE A 62 6.76 12.10 -9.47
C PHE A 62 6.43 10.62 -9.67
N ARG A 63 5.98 10.23 -10.86
CA ARG A 63 5.58 8.85 -11.19
C ARG A 63 6.60 7.80 -10.75
N THR A 64 7.86 8.02 -11.07
CA THR A 64 8.93 7.09 -10.68
C THR A 64 9.08 6.99 -9.17
N ALA A 65 8.98 8.12 -8.45
CA ALA A 65 9.09 8.15 -7.00
C ALA A 65 7.98 7.35 -6.31
N TYR A 66 6.79 7.28 -6.88
CA TYR A 66 5.69 6.48 -6.33
C TYR A 66 5.98 4.98 -6.35
N PHE A 67 6.75 4.48 -7.30
CA PHE A 67 7.19 3.09 -7.35
C PHE A 67 8.43 2.84 -6.50
N GLU A 68 9.34 3.80 -6.42
CA GLU A 68 10.63 3.64 -5.74
C GLU A 68 10.49 3.28 -4.25
N GLN A 69 9.46 3.77 -3.59
CA GLN A 69 9.20 3.42 -2.20
C GLN A 69 8.93 1.93 -1.97
N PHE A 70 8.52 1.20 -3.01
CA PHE A 70 8.25 -0.24 -2.96
C PHE A 70 9.44 -1.09 -3.40
N ARG A 71 10.49 -0.49 -3.96
CA ARG A 71 11.65 -1.22 -4.49
C ARG A 71 12.30 -2.16 -3.46
N PRO A 72 12.59 -1.73 -2.22
CA PRO A 72 13.20 -2.64 -1.25
C PRO A 72 12.32 -3.85 -0.93
N ILE A 73 11.00 -3.67 -0.92
CA ILE A 73 10.04 -4.75 -0.66
C ILE A 73 10.03 -5.75 -1.83
N VAL A 74 10.00 -5.25 -3.06
CA VAL A 74 10.02 -6.08 -4.27
C VAL A 74 11.34 -6.85 -4.37
N GLU A 75 12.47 -6.20 -4.13
CA GLU A 75 13.78 -6.85 -4.14
C GLU A 75 13.89 -7.94 -3.07
N ALA A 76 13.38 -7.69 -1.87
CA ALA A 76 13.35 -8.69 -0.81
C ALA A 76 12.47 -9.89 -1.18
N LEU A 77 11.33 -9.66 -1.84
CA LEU A 77 10.45 -10.70 -2.33
C LEU A 77 11.14 -11.55 -3.40
N ASP A 78 11.79 -10.92 -4.36
CA ASP A 78 12.54 -11.62 -5.41
C ASP A 78 13.66 -12.49 -4.83
N MET A 79 14.41 -11.95 -3.86
CA MET A 79 15.47 -12.70 -3.18
C MET A 79 14.93 -13.90 -2.42
N ALA A 80 13.79 -13.77 -1.77
CA ALA A 80 13.14 -14.87 -1.07
C ALA A 80 12.72 -15.98 -2.05
N HIS A 81 12.18 -15.63 -3.20
CA HIS A 81 11.84 -16.59 -4.25
C HIS A 81 13.08 -17.30 -4.81
N LEU A 82 14.14 -16.55 -5.10
CA LEU A 82 15.36 -17.12 -5.69
C LEU A 82 16.12 -18.01 -4.71
N SER A 83 16.21 -17.64 -3.45
CA SER A 83 16.94 -18.38 -2.42
C SER A 83 16.13 -19.48 -1.76
N GLY A 84 14.80 -19.42 -1.85
CA GLY A 84 13.90 -20.33 -1.12
C GLY A 84 13.85 -20.06 0.38
N VAL A 85 14.46 -18.98 0.85
CA VAL A 85 14.48 -18.60 2.27
C VAL A 85 13.44 -17.53 2.54
N TRP A 86 12.47 -17.86 3.39
CA TRP A 86 11.38 -16.97 3.80
C TRP A 86 11.48 -16.72 5.30
N ASN A 87 12.09 -15.59 5.66
CA ASN A 87 12.26 -15.22 7.06
C ASN A 87 10.97 -14.67 7.65
N PRO A 88 10.59 -15.12 8.85
CA PRO A 88 9.41 -14.59 9.52
C PRO A 88 9.62 -13.14 9.93
N LYS A 89 8.58 -12.32 9.80
CA LYS A 89 8.58 -10.93 10.24
C LYS A 89 7.73 -10.79 11.49
N ARG A 90 8.38 -10.53 12.61
CA ARG A 90 7.68 -10.27 13.86
C ARG A 90 6.84 -9.00 13.78
N ASN A 91 5.58 -9.10 14.23
CA ASN A 91 4.66 -7.96 14.32
C ASN A 91 3.65 -8.17 15.46
N PHE A 92 2.74 -7.22 15.63
CA PHE A 92 1.73 -7.27 16.71
C PHE A 92 0.81 -8.49 16.63
N SER A 93 0.57 -9.03 15.44
CA SER A 93 -0.30 -10.21 15.25
C SER A 93 0.30 -11.49 15.79
N CYS A 94 1.60 -11.53 16.04
CA CYS A 94 2.28 -12.74 16.53
C CYS A 94 1.79 -13.17 17.93
N LYS A 95 1.32 -12.24 18.73
CA LYS A 95 0.90 -12.52 20.12
C LYS A 95 -0.37 -13.37 20.21
N GLY A 96 -1.35 -13.15 19.35
CA GLY A 96 -2.63 -13.80 19.53
C GLY A 96 -3.37 -14.18 18.26
N TRP A 97 -2.94 -13.73 17.12
CA TRP A 97 -3.67 -13.88 15.87
C TRP A 97 -3.01 -14.81 14.86
N CYS A 98 -1.70 -15.03 14.98
CA CYS A 98 -0.96 -15.85 14.02
C CYS A 98 -1.27 -17.33 14.19
N PRO A 99 -1.65 -18.04 13.13
CA PRO A 99 -1.94 -19.49 13.19
C PRO A 99 -0.70 -20.37 13.13
N VAL A 100 0.49 -19.82 12.86
CA VAL A 100 1.73 -20.58 12.69
C VAL A 100 2.36 -20.85 14.04
N LEU A 101 2.01 -21.97 14.66
CA LEU A 101 2.47 -22.33 16.01
C LEU A 101 3.95 -22.71 16.07
N GLU A 102 4.54 -23.20 14.97
CA GLU A 102 5.95 -23.58 14.89
C GLU A 102 6.90 -22.36 14.85
N CYS A 103 6.37 -21.20 14.53
CA CYS A 103 7.18 -19.99 14.46
C CYS A 103 7.65 -19.54 15.86
N SER A 104 8.94 -19.25 15.98
CA SER A 104 9.54 -18.79 17.24
C SER A 104 8.95 -17.48 17.77
N HIS A 105 8.33 -16.70 16.91
CA HIS A 105 7.69 -15.43 17.29
C HIS A 105 6.23 -15.58 17.72
N ASN A 106 5.65 -16.77 17.62
CA ASN A 106 4.25 -17.01 17.96
C ASN A 106 4.05 -16.89 19.50
N GLY A 107 3.19 -15.98 19.92
CA GLY A 107 2.93 -15.72 21.32
C GLY A 107 1.98 -16.72 22.00
N LYS A 108 1.39 -17.64 21.23
CA LYS A 108 0.55 -18.74 21.73
C LYS A 108 1.33 -20.01 22.03
N ARG A 109 2.60 -20.02 21.74
CA ARG A 109 3.50 -21.16 21.96
C ARG A 109 3.58 -21.55 23.41
#